data_e59b5f284d79e70de6c0f4be99ba6e9d
#
_entry.id   e59b5f284d79e70de6c0f4be99ba6e9d
#
_cell.length_a   1.000
_cell.length_b   1.000
_cell.length_c   1.000
_cell.angle_alpha   90.00
_cell.angle_beta   90.00
_cell.angle_gamma   90.00
#
_symmetry.space_group_name_H-M   'P 1'
#
loop_
_entity.id
_entity.type
_entity.pdbx_description
1 polymer ?
#
loop_
_entity_poly.entity_id
_entity_poly.type
_entity_poly.pdbx_seq_one_letter_code
_entity_poly.pdbx_strand_id
1 'polypeptide(L)'
;MYRVQQELFDIGGECACSPGKLPEQMVLVGMDECDRLVEEMDDWIKELEPLKSFILPMGSAPVAFLHVARTVARRAEREACHLRSVEGDGSVRDEIICYLNRISDWLFVMGRWIAKNTGEEEVLWTPLGKRDAES
;
A
#
# COMPACT_ATOMS: atom_id res chain seq x y z
N MET A 1 8.43 -3.06 8.34
CA MET A 1 7.08 -3.61 8.62
C MET A 1 6.51 -3.20 9.98
N TYR A 2 7.22 -3.37 11.12
CA TYR A 2 6.71 -2.99 12.45
C TYR A 2 6.26 -1.53 12.55
N ARG A 3 7.09 -0.57 12.08
CA ARG A 3 6.75 0.86 12.02
C ARG A 3 5.42 1.11 11.30
N VAL A 4 5.26 0.55 10.10
CA VAL A 4 4.06 0.71 9.27
C VAL A 4 2.80 0.18 9.97
N GLN A 5 2.91 -0.91 10.73
CA GLN A 5 1.79 -1.41 11.52
C GLN A 5 1.38 -0.43 12.63
N GLN A 6 2.34 0.25 13.28
CA GLN A 6 2.05 1.29 14.26
C GLN A 6 1.36 2.49 13.60
N GLU A 7 1.91 2.99 12.50
CA GLU A 7 1.35 4.11 11.75
C GLU A 7 -0.07 3.83 11.25
N LEU A 8 -0.35 2.60 10.77
CA LEU A 8 -1.70 2.18 10.39
C LEU A 8 -2.66 2.09 11.58
N PHE A 9 -2.16 1.71 12.75
CA PHE A 9 -2.96 1.70 13.97
C PHE A 9 -3.31 3.11 14.43
N ASP A 10 -2.35 4.04 14.34
CA ASP A 10 -2.55 5.47 14.65
C ASP A 10 -3.60 6.09 13.70
N ILE A 11 -3.50 5.83 12.40
CA ILE A 11 -4.50 6.25 11.40
C ILE A 11 -5.89 5.68 11.74
N GLY A 12 -5.96 4.40 12.11
CA GLY A 12 -7.21 3.77 12.52
C GLY A 12 -7.82 4.42 13.77
N GLY A 13 -6.97 4.77 14.74
CA GLY A 13 -7.37 5.50 15.95
C GLY A 13 -7.91 6.90 15.64
N GLU A 14 -7.25 7.62 14.74
CA GLU A 14 -7.72 8.92 14.26
C GLU A 14 -9.08 8.83 13.57
N CYS A 15 -9.22 7.89 12.63
CA CYS A 15 -10.47 7.70 11.88
C CYS A 15 -11.64 7.23 12.77
N ALA A 16 -11.37 6.65 13.93
CA ALA A 16 -12.39 6.25 14.90
C ALA A 16 -12.92 7.42 15.76
N CYS A 17 -12.24 8.58 15.73
CA CYS A 17 -12.65 9.76 16.45
C CYS A 17 -13.58 10.63 15.60
N SER A 18 -14.58 11.23 16.24
CA SER A 18 -15.40 12.25 15.54
C SER A 18 -14.53 13.47 15.17
N PRO A 19 -14.78 14.12 14.04
CA PRO A 19 -14.07 15.33 13.64
C PRO A 19 -14.05 16.37 14.77
N GLY A 20 -12.88 16.95 15.05
CA GLY A 20 -12.69 17.94 16.14
C GLY A 20 -12.67 17.38 17.56
N LYS A 21 -12.71 16.05 17.75
CA LYS A 21 -12.65 15.39 19.06
C LYS A 21 -11.38 14.55 19.28
N LEU A 22 -10.34 14.81 18.49
CA LEU A 22 -9.04 14.18 18.71
C LEU A 22 -8.43 14.64 20.03
N PRO A 23 -7.79 13.75 20.81
CA PRO A 23 -7.03 14.14 22.00
C PRO A 23 -5.93 15.15 21.64
N GLU A 24 -5.77 16.22 22.39
CA GLU A 24 -4.79 17.30 22.11
C GLU A 24 -3.33 16.77 22.05
N GLN A 25 -3.03 15.71 22.80
CA GLN A 25 -1.69 15.11 22.85
C GLN A 25 -1.47 14.03 21.78
N MET A 26 -2.45 13.76 20.93
CA MET A 26 -2.33 12.72 19.90
C MET A 26 -1.40 13.21 18.79
N VAL A 27 -0.30 12.50 18.55
CA VAL A 27 0.58 12.73 17.41
C VAL A 27 -0.03 12.03 16.21
N LEU A 28 -0.27 12.79 15.15
CA LEU A 28 -0.93 12.29 13.94
C LEU A 28 0.11 11.93 12.88
N VAL A 29 -0.18 10.89 12.11
CA VAL A 29 0.59 10.56 10.90
C VAL A 29 0.53 11.75 9.93
N GLY A 30 1.68 12.19 9.46
CA GLY A 30 1.84 13.35 8.59
C GLY A 30 2.49 13.03 7.25
N MET A 31 2.88 14.08 6.53
CA MET A 31 3.56 13.92 5.23
C MET A 31 4.95 13.30 5.37
N ASP A 32 5.64 13.50 6.49
CA ASP A 32 6.97 12.91 6.75
C ASP A 32 6.91 11.36 6.71
N GLU A 33 5.82 10.78 7.22
CA GLU A 33 5.59 9.32 7.15
C GLU A 33 5.30 8.88 5.71
N CYS A 34 4.56 9.69 4.95
CA CYS A 34 4.31 9.44 3.52
C CYS A 34 5.62 9.48 2.71
N ASP A 35 6.46 10.49 2.94
CA ASP A 35 7.72 10.69 2.23
C ASP A 35 8.71 9.56 2.55
N ARG A 36 8.74 9.09 3.79
CA ARG A 36 9.55 7.93 4.19
C ARG A 36 9.18 6.65 3.44
N LEU A 37 7.90 6.41 3.17
CA LEU A 37 7.48 5.28 2.33
C LEU A 37 8.01 5.41 0.90
N VAL A 38 8.01 6.63 0.36
CA VAL A 38 8.54 6.91 -0.99
C VAL A 38 10.04 6.66 -1.03
N GLU A 39 10.80 7.18 -0.06
CA GLU A 39 12.26 6.97 0.03
C GLU A 39 12.62 5.48 0.09
N GLU A 40 11.92 4.70 0.91
CA GLU A 40 12.14 3.25 1.00
C GLU A 40 11.82 2.54 -0.33
N MET A 41 10.74 2.93 -1.03
CA MET A 41 10.42 2.39 -2.36
C MET A 41 11.49 2.73 -3.38
N ASP A 42 11.96 3.98 -3.40
CA ASP A 42 12.99 4.44 -4.34
C ASP A 42 14.29 3.66 -4.17
N ASP A 43 14.65 3.32 -2.93
CA ASP A 43 15.82 2.50 -2.66
C ASP A 43 15.66 1.06 -3.19
N TRP A 44 14.52 0.44 -2.96
CA TRP A 44 14.26 -0.91 -3.50
C TRP A 44 14.15 -0.94 -5.02
N ILE A 45 13.53 0.08 -5.64
CA ILE A 45 13.35 0.17 -7.09
C ILE A 45 14.71 0.23 -7.81
N LYS A 46 15.75 0.84 -7.22
CA LYS A 46 17.10 0.85 -7.78
C LYS A 46 17.68 -0.55 -8.02
N GLU A 47 17.23 -1.51 -7.22
CA GLU A 47 17.64 -2.90 -7.34
C GLU A 47 16.77 -3.73 -8.29
N LEU A 48 15.57 -3.25 -8.64
CA LEU A 48 14.57 -4.00 -9.41
C LEU A 48 14.69 -3.76 -10.92
N GLU A 49 14.44 -4.82 -11.69
CA GLU A 49 14.28 -4.67 -13.13
C GLU A 49 12.97 -3.92 -13.47
N PRO A 50 12.99 -3.06 -14.50
CA PRO A 50 11.77 -2.40 -14.96
C PRO A 50 10.69 -3.41 -15.34
N LEU A 51 9.44 -3.15 -14.96
CA LEU A 51 8.30 -3.97 -15.35
C LEU A 51 8.04 -3.88 -16.85
N LYS A 52 7.95 -5.04 -17.51
CA LYS A 52 7.60 -5.15 -18.93
C LYS A 52 6.11 -5.44 -19.15
N SER A 53 5.42 -5.89 -18.12
CA SER A 53 3.99 -6.21 -18.10
C SER A 53 3.48 -6.17 -16.66
N PHE A 54 2.16 -6.36 -16.47
CA PHE A 54 1.61 -6.61 -15.15
C PHE A 54 2.13 -7.95 -14.62
N ILE A 55 2.34 -8.04 -13.31
CA ILE A 55 2.66 -9.28 -12.61
C ILE A 55 1.41 -9.86 -11.95
N LEU A 56 1.35 -11.19 -11.89
CA LEU A 56 0.30 -11.86 -11.14
C LEU A 56 0.59 -11.78 -9.63
N PRO A 57 -0.45 -11.66 -8.78
CA PRO A 57 -0.31 -11.56 -7.33
C PRO A 57 -0.02 -12.94 -6.70
N MET A 58 1.09 -13.56 -7.07
CA MET A 58 1.51 -14.88 -6.63
C MET A 58 2.99 -14.89 -6.25
N GLY A 59 3.42 -15.92 -5.57
CA GLY A 59 4.79 -16.11 -5.07
C GLY A 59 4.78 -16.93 -3.78
N SER A 60 5.88 -16.90 -3.05
CA SER A 60 5.96 -17.48 -1.71
C SER A 60 4.94 -16.87 -0.75
N ALA A 61 4.71 -17.50 0.39
CA ALA A 61 3.74 -17.02 1.37
C ALA A 61 3.97 -15.53 1.77
N PRO A 62 5.20 -15.06 2.05
CA PRO A 62 5.43 -13.63 2.32
C PRO A 62 5.00 -12.73 1.16
N VAL A 63 5.35 -13.07 -0.07
CA VAL A 63 4.99 -12.29 -1.27
C VAL A 63 3.48 -12.28 -1.48
N ALA A 64 2.82 -13.44 -1.38
CA ALA A 64 1.37 -13.55 -1.51
C ALA A 64 0.64 -12.73 -0.43
N PHE A 65 1.10 -12.76 0.83
CA PHE A 65 0.50 -11.94 1.89
C PHE A 65 0.68 -10.44 1.66
N LEU A 66 1.79 -9.99 1.08
CA LEU A 66 1.98 -8.59 0.70
C LEU A 66 0.99 -8.16 -0.38
N HIS A 67 0.69 -9.03 -1.36
CA HIS A 67 -0.36 -8.74 -2.34
C HIS A 67 -1.76 -8.69 -1.69
N VAL A 68 -2.06 -9.54 -0.72
CA VAL A 68 -3.32 -9.45 0.05
C VAL A 68 -3.36 -8.14 0.83
N ALA A 69 -2.31 -7.80 1.57
CA ALA A 69 -2.22 -6.54 2.33
C ALA A 69 -2.40 -5.32 1.41
N ARG A 70 -1.80 -5.34 0.22
CA ARG A 70 -1.97 -4.31 -0.80
C ARG A 70 -3.44 -4.13 -1.19
N THR A 71 -4.18 -5.20 -1.43
CA THR A 71 -5.59 -5.10 -1.80
C THR A 71 -6.45 -4.58 -0.66
N VAL A 72 -6.11 -4.92 0.59
CA VAL A 72 -6.76 -4.39 1.79
C VAL A 72 -6.46 -2.90 1.96
N ALA A 73 -5.21 -2.46 1.78
CA ALA A 73 -4.83 -1.05 1.82
C ALA A 73 -5.60 -0.22 0.77
N ARG A 74 -5.72 -0.73 -0.46
CA ARG A 74 -6.51 -0.08 -1.51
C ARG A 74 -8.00 -0.02 -1.17
N ARG A 75 -8.53 -1.02 -0.48
CA ARG A 75 -9.91 -0.96 0.03
C ARG A 75 -10.04 0.12 1.09
N ALA A 76 -9.13 0.19 2.05
CA ALA A 76 -9.12 1.21 3.08
C ALA A 76 -9.04 2.63 2.49
N GLU A 77 -8.19 2.84 1.47
CA GLU A 77 -8.11 4.10 0.73
C GLU A 77 -9.47 4.49 0.13
N ARG A 78 -10.13 3.56 -0.57
CA ARG A 78 -11.46 3.83 -1.15
C ARG A 78 -12.51 4.16 -0.09
N GLU A 79 -12.52 3.46 1.05
CA GLU A 79 -13.44 3.74 2.15
C GLU A 79 -13.16 5.12 2.77
N ALA A 80 -11.88 5.50 2.94
CA ALA A 80 -11.49 6.82 3.42
C ALA A 80 -11.96 7.92 2.45
N CYS A 81 -11.77 7.73 1.14
CA CYS A 81 -12.26 8.66 0.12
C CYS A 81 -13.80 8.73 0.11
N HIS A 82 -14.47 7.59 0.28
CA HIS A 82 -15.93 7.55 0.35
C HIS A 82 -16.44 8.27 1.60
N LEU A 83 -15.87 8.01 2.77
CA LEU A 83 -16.20 8.71 4.01
C LEU A 83 -16.09 10.24 3.82
N ARG A 84 -14.98 10.69 3.24
CA ARG A 84 -14.75 12.11 2.95
C ARG A 84 -15.81 12.68 2.00
N SER A 85 -16.25 11.91 1.00
CA SER A 85 -17.28 12.36 0.06
C SER A 85 -18.66 12.49 0.69
N VAL A 86 -18.96 11.72 1.74
CA VAL A 86 -20.26 11.73 2.45
C VAL A 86 -20.28 12.74 3.58
N GLU A 87 -19.22 12.78 4.39
CA GLU A 87 -19.15 13.57 5.63
C GLU A 87 -18.49 14.95 5.43
N GLY A 88 -17.90 15.20 4.26
CA GLY A 88 -17.22 16.45 3.90
C GLY A 88 -15.70 16.40 4.09
N ASP A 89 -15.01 17.40 3.51
CA ASP A 89 -13.55 17.44 3.39
C ASP A 89 -12.79 17.39 4.74
N GLY A 90 -13.41 17.85 5.82
CA GLY A 90 -12.80 17.80 7.16
C GLY A 90 -12.89 16.45 7.88
N SER A 91 -13.58 15.46 7.33
CA SER A 91 -13.80 14.17 8.00
C SER A 91 -12.59 13.23 7.94
N VAL A 92 -11.80 13.33 6.88
CA VAL A 92 -10.56 12.58 6.67
C VAL A 92 -9.48 13.52 6.15
N ARG A 93 -8.35 13.60 6.81
CA ARG A 93 -7.22 14.45 6.40
C ARG A 93 -6.58 13.94 5.11
N ASP A 94 -5.98 14.85 4.34
CA ASP A 94 -5.27 14.52 3.10
C ASP A 94 -4.09 13.57 3.34
N GLU A 95 -3.41 13.71 4.46
CA GLU A 95 -2.28 12.86 4.84
C GLU A 95 -2.69 11.40 5.03
N ILE A 96 -3.89 11.13 5.56
CA ILE A 96 -4.41 9.77 5.68
C ILE A 96 -4.61 9.13 4.29
N ILE A 97 -5.26 9.86 3.38
CA ILE A 97 -5.49 9.38 2.01
C ILE A 97 -4.16 9.19 1.30
N CYS A 98 -3.24 10.13 1.44
CA CYS A 98 -1.89 10.04 0.89
C CYS A 98 -1.15 8.82 1.42
N TYR A 99 -1.17 8.61 2.74
CA TYR A 99 -0.51 7.45 3.35
C TYR A 99 -1.10 6.13 2.86
N LEU A 100 -2.43 5.98 2.85
CA LEU A 100 -3.11 4.77 2.36
C LEU A 100 -2.82 4.49 0.89
N ASN A 101 -2.69 5.52 0.07
CA ASN A 101 -2.27 5.38 -1.32
C ASN A 101 -0.81 4.91 -1.40
N ARG A 102 0.12 5.58 -0.70
CA ARG A 102 1.55 5.24 -0.70
C ARG A 102 1.83 3.85 -0.14
N ILE A 103 1.14 3.43 0.93
CA ILE A 103 1.34 2.09 1.50
C ILE A 103 0.95 0.99 0.51
N SER A 104 -0.02 1.19 -0.36
CA SER A 104 -0.38 0.20 -1.37
C SER A 104 0.76 -0.01 -2.38
N ASP A 105 1.42 1.06 -2.82
CA ASP A 105 2.57 1.00 -3.71
C ASP A 105 3.80 0.42 -2.99
N TRP A 106 4.02 0.82 -1.74
CA TRP A 106 5.09 0.32 -0.89
C TRP A 106 5.02 -1.21 -0.70
N LEU A 107 3.81 -1.75 -0.43
CA LEU A 107 3.59 -3.20 -0.32
C LEU A 107 3.85 -3.93 -1.65
N PHE A 108 3.52 -3.31 -2.78
CA PHE A 108 3.81 -3.84 -4.10
C PHE A 108 5.31 -3.92 -4.37
N VAL A 109 6.02 -2.82 -4.16
CA VAL A 109 7.47 -2.76 -4.40
C VAL A 109 8.22 -3.67 -3.43
N MET A 110 7.81 -3.73 -2.14
CA MET A 110 8.36 -4.66 -1.16
C MET A 110 8.18 -6.12 -1.59
N GLY A 111 7.00 -6.48 -2.11
CA GLY A 111 6.74 -7.84 -2.60
C GLY A 111 7.70 -8.22 -3.72
N ARG A 112 7.93 -7.34 -4.68
CA ARG A 112 8.90 -7.53 -5.75
C ARG A 112 10.34 -7.65 -5.23
N TRP A 113 10.70 -6.76 -4.30
CA TRP A 113 12.03 -6.75 -3.71
C TRP A 113 12.31 -8.04 -2.92
N ILE A 114 11.33 -8.55 -2.15
CA ILE A 114 11.44 -9.82 -1.44
C ILE A 114 11.57 -10.98 -2.44
N ALA A 115 10.71 -11.05 -3.45
CA ALA A 115 10.76 -12.10 -4.48
C ALA A 115 12.15 -12.16 -5.12
N LYS A 116 12.70 -11.02 -5.53
CA LYS A 116 14.06 -10.95 -6.06
C LYS A 116 15.11 -11.48 -5.08
N ASN A 117 15.07 -11.05 -3.82
CA ASN A 117 16.07 -11.43 -2.82
C ASN A 117 15.94 -12.89 -2.34
N THR A 118 14.79 -13.52 -2.58
CA THR A 118 14.56 -14.94 -2.32
C THR A 118 14.74 -15.82 -3.56
N GLY A 119 15.12 -15.22 -4.70
CA GLY A 119 15.35 -15.92 -5.96
C GLY A 119 14.05 -16.40 -6.64
N GLU A 120 12.94 -15.76 -6.33
CA GLU A 120 11.66 -16.05 -6.98
C GLU A 120 11.52 -15.25 -8.29
N GLU A 121 10.98 -15.89 -9.31
CA GLU A 121 10.66 -15.25 -10.58
C GLU A 121 9.27 -14.62 -10.53
N GLU A 122 9.15 -13.37 -11.01
CA GLU A 122 7.86 -12.71 -11.18
C GLU A 122 7.08 -13.31 -12.34
N VAL A 123 5.86 -13.76 -12.10
CA VAL A 123 5.00 -14.31 -13.15
C VAL A 123 4.25 -13.16 -13.83
N LEU A 124 4.53 -12.96 -15.10
CA LEU A 124 3.91 -11.91 -15.89
C LEU A 124 2.49 -12.29 -16.32
N TRP A 125 1.61 -11.31 -16.31
CA TRP A 125 0.28 -11.48 -16.88
C TRP A 125 0.33 -11.53 -18.41
N THR A 126 -0.33 -12.54 -18.97
CA THR A 126 -0.52 -12.68 -20.41
C THR A 126 -1.99 -12.48 -20.76
N PRO A 127 -2.35 -11.54 -21.65
CA PRO A 127 -3.71 -11.32 -22.09
C PRO A 127 -4.36 -12.58 -22.67
N LEU A 128 -5.66 -12.76 -22.43
CA LEU A 128 -6.40 -13.96 -22.89
C LEU A 128 -6.16 -14.28 -24.38
N GLY A 129 -6.17 -13.27 -25.24
CA GLY A 129 -5.97 -13.44 -26.68
C GLY A 129 -4.52 -13.73 -27.13
N LYS A 130 -3.56 -13.74 -26.17
CA LYS A 130 -2.14 -14.04 -26.41
C LYS A 130 -1.66 -15.28 -25.64
N ARG A 131 -2.56 -15.98 -24.97
CA ARG A 131 -2.26 -17.26 -24.33
C ARG A 131 -2.29 -18.32 -25.42
N ASP A 132 -1.15 -18.87 -25.74
CA ASP A 132 -1.08 -20.02 -26.64
C ASP A 132 -1.88 -21.17 -26.02
N ALA A 133 -2.50 -21.98 -26.87
CA ALA A 133 -3.30 -23.12 -26.45
C ALA A 133 -2.40 -24.26 -25.96
N GLU A 134 -1.47 -23.96 -25.03
CA GLU A 134 -0.68 -24.93 -24.30
C GLU A 134 -1.41 -25.30 -23.01
N SER A 135 -2.21 -26.31 -23.14
CA SER A 135 -2.70 -27.13 -22.04
C SER A 135 -3.02 -28.52 -22.53
#